data_9b184f5173b5bae3598baadb40b11f38
#
_entry.id   9b184f5173b5bae3598baadb40b11f38
#
_cell.length_a   1.000
_cell.length_b   1.000
_cell.length_c   1.000
_cell.angle_alpha   90.00
_cell.angle_beta   90.00
_cell.angle_gamma   90.00
#
_symmetry.space_group_name_H-M   'P 1'
#
loop_
_entity.id
_entity.type
_entity.pdbx_description
1 polymer ?
#
loop_
_entity_poly.entity_id
_entity_poly.type
_entity_poly.pdbx_seq_one_letter_code
_entity_poly.pdbx_strand_id
1 'polypeptide(L)'
;DVYKRQFYHLRKMGAELALDIAARGYFPKGNGCVLFTSKPSLPLKPIRLRTLGRLHAIECFAHCSGMATKVAKDAALIAKNTLKENLGSFEWVEHIEATPERKETVGLGIDLFAKYTNCILGANAVGIAGTRPETLARTASKNLMDEISMLAPIDSHCVDQLIPFMALAKGKSVIEGRLTKHAVTNIYITEKLLDVEFKVETNNERARINVDGLGFTI
;
A
#
# COMPACT_ATOMS: atom_id res chain seq x y z
N ASP A 1 -4.69 -0.16 3.34
CA ASP A 1 -5.30 0.13 2.04
C ASP A 1 -4.28 0.25 0.93
N VAL A 2 -4.31 -0.70 0.00
CA VAL A 2 -3.41 -0.74 -1.16
C VAL A 2 -3.49 0.55 -1.98
N TYR A 3 -4.69 1.12 -2.18
CA TYR A 3 -4.87 2.35 -2.93
C TYR A 3 -4.13 3.57 -2.36
N LYS A 4 -3.97 3.70 -1.04
CA LYS A 4 -3.23 4.84 -0.44
C LYS A 4 -1.76 4.81 -0.87
N ARG A 5 -1.14 3.63 -0.92
CA ARG A 5 0.25 3.44 -1.36
C ARG A 5 0.39 3.63 -2.87
N GLN A 6 -0.43 2.94 -3.65
CA GLN A 6 -0.42 3.06 -5.10
C GLN A 6 -0.67 4.51 -5.53
N PHE A 7 -1.69 5.17 -4.97
CA PHE A 7 -2.01 6.56 -5.31
C PHE A 7 -0.92 7.55 -4.89
N TYR A 8 -0.24 7.30 -3.79
CA TYR A 8 0.93 8.09 -3.40
C TYR A 8 1.98 8.11 -4.51
N HIS A 9 2.29 6.96 -5.08
CA HIS A 9 3.26 6.83 -6.16
C HIS A 9 2.72 7.38 -7.49
N LEU A 10 1.47 7.10 -7.84
CA LEU A 10 0.85 7.62 -9.05
C LEU A 10 0.74 9.14 -9.05
N ARG A 11 0.45 9.75 -7.90
CA ARG A 11 0.46 11.22 -7.76
C ARG A 11 1.87 11.80 -7.98
N LYS A 12 2.93 11.11 -7.55
CA LYS A 12 4.31 11.49 -7.89
C LYS A 12 4.59 11.40 -9.39
N MET A 13 3.92 10.49 -10.09
CA MET A 13 3.96 10.38 -11.54
C MET A 13 3.06 11.42 -12.24
N GLY A 14 2.36 12.26 -11.49
CA GLY A 14 1.50 13.33 -12.00
C GLY A 14 0.04 12.97 -12.17
N ALA A 15 -0.39 11.77 -11.76
CA ALA A 15 -1.80 11.40 -11.83
C ALA A 15 -2.66 12.18 -10.80
N GLU A 16 -3.78 12.73 -11.26
CA GLU A 16 -4.78 13.38 -10.41
C GLU A 16 -5.86 12.38 -10.03
N LEU A 17 -5.70 11.78 -8.86
CA LEU A 17 -6.56 10.72 -8.34
C LEU A 17 -7.01 11.04 -6.92
N ALA A 18 -8.28 10.78 -6.60
CA ALA A 18 -8.82 10.80 -5.25
C ALA A 18 -9.71 9.58 -5.02
N LEU A 19 -9.72 9.09 -3.79
CA LEU A 19 -10.62 8.02 -3.36
C LEU A 19 -11.04 8.28 -1.91
N ASP A 20 -12.36 8.34 -1.72
CA ASP A 20 -12.98 8.48 -0.41
C ASP A 20 -13.74 7.20 -0.08
N ILE A 21 -13.57 6.71 1.15
CA ILE A 21 -14.29 5.55 1.65
C ILE A 21 -15.54 6.04 2.38
N ALA A 22 -16.68 6.01 1.69
CA ALA A 22 -17.96 6.37 2.29
C ALA A 22 -18.45 5.32 3.29
N ALA A 23 -18.14 4.04 3.05
CA ALA A 23 -18.44 2.96 3.96
C ALA A 23 -17.50 1.78 3.77
N ARG A 24 -17.04 1.19 4.87
CA ARG A 24 -16.24 -0.05 4.82
C ARG A 24 -17.15 -1.26 4.78
N GLY A 25 -16.77 -2.25 3.98
CA GLY A 25 -17.44 -3.55 3.87
C GLY A 25 -16.51 -4.69 4.27
N TYR A 26 -17.09 -5.73 4.88
CA TYR A 26 -16.33 -6.90 5.34
C TYR A 26 -16.97 -8.18 4.83
N PHE A 27 -16.12 -9.19 4.61
CA PHE A 27 -16.56 -10.52 4.23
C PHE A 27 -17.48 -11.14 5.33
N PRO A 28 -18.55 -11.88 4.96
CA PRO A 28 -18.94 -12.27 3.60
C PRO A 28 -19.87 -11.27 2.88
N LYS A 29 -20.51 -10.35 3.60
CA LYS A 29 -21.57 -9.52 3.01
C LYS A 29 -21.06 -8.32 2.22
N GLY A 30 -19.85 -7.84 2.49
CA GLY A 30 -19.32 -6.67 1.82
C GLY A 30 -20.03 -5.38 2.23
N ASN A 31 -20.87 -4.80 1.39
CA ASN A 31 -21.59 -3.54 1.60
C ASN A 31 -20.65 -2.32 1.80
N GLY A 32 -19.46 -2.35 1.24
CA GLY A 32 -18.57 -1.20 1.17
C GLY A 32 -18.97 -0.24 0.05
N CYS A 33 -18.67 1.04 0.24
CA CYS A 33 -18.88 2.08 -0.75
C CYS A 33 -17.66 2.99 -0.82
N VAL A 34 -17.15 3.23 -2.03
CA VAL A 34 -16.05 4.15 -2.29
C VAL A 34 -16.46 5.13 -3.38
N LEU A 35 -15.98 6.35 -3.26
CA LEU A 35 -16.07 7.36 -4.30
C LEU A 35 -14.66 7.53 -4.89
N PHE A 36 -14.50 7.19 -6.16
CA PHE A 36 -13.27 7.37 -6.91
C PHE A 36 -13.40 8.52 -7.91
N THR A 37 -12.43 9.41 -7.90
CA THR A 37 -12.35 10.52 -8.86
C THR A 37 -10.99 10.48 -9.54
N SER A 38 -10.98 10.62 -10.87
CA SER A 38 -9.75 10.79 -11.65
C SER A 38 -9.93 11.89 -12.68
N LYS A 39 -8.81 12.57 -13.00
CA LYS A 39 -8.75 13.50 -14.11
C LYS A 39 -7.72 13.01 -15.14
N PRO A 40 -7.91 13.30 -16.44
CA PRO A 40 -6.88 13.01 -17.44
C PRO A 40 -5.54 13.63 -17.04
N SER A 41 -4.50 12.82 -16.95
CA SER A 41 -3.20 13.22 -16.38
C SER A 41 -2.04 12.67 -17.21
N LEU A 42 -2.19 12.65 -18.53
CA LEU A 42 -1.18 12.15 -19.46
C LEU A 42 -0.38 13.29 -20.11
N PRO A 43 0.89 13.05 -20.47
CA PRO A 43 1.66 11.85 -20.16
C PRO A 43 2.09 11.77 -18.69
N LEU A 44 2.13 10.57 -18.13
CA LEU A 44 2.67 10.35 -16.79
C LEU A 44 4.18 10.62 -16.76
N LYS A 45 4.67 11.15 -15.65
CA LYS A 45 6.10 11.32 -15.37
C LYS A 45 6.72 9.99 -14.96
N PRO A 46 8.01 9.73 -15.30
CA PRO A 46 8.68 8.53 -14.85
C PRO A 46 8.90 8.56 -13.34
N ILE A 47 8.93 7.39 -12.71
CA ILE A 47 9.16 7.23 -11.28
C ILE A 47 10.55 6.64 -11.01
N ARG A 48 11.22 7.13 -9.95
CA ARG A 48 12.53 6.64 -9.53
C ARG A 48 12.54 6.41 -8.03
N LEU A 49 12.40 5.14 -7.63
CA LEU A 49 12.40 4.69 -6.23
C LEU A 49 13.57 3.75 -6.01
N ARG A 50 14.65 4.26 -5.42
CA ARG A 50 15.90 3.51 -5.19
C ARG A 50 16.32 3.45 -3.72
N THR A 51 15.87 4.39 -2.91
CA THR A 51 16.24 4.49 -1.49
C THR A 51 15.05 4.86 -0.63
N LEU A 52 14.95 4.26 0.56
CA LEU A 52 13.93 4.58 1.56
C LEU A 52 14.07 6.02 2.09
N GLY A 53 15.28 6.39 2.50
CA GLY A 53 15.51 7.55 3.33
C GLY A 53 15.25 7.25 4.81
N ARG A 54 14.97 8.29 5.60
CA ARG A 54 14.71 8.19 7.03
C ARG A 54 13.21 7.92 7.29
N LEU A 55 12.91 7.02 8.21
CA LEU A 55 11.55 6.85 8.74
C LEU A 55 11.17 8.07 9.58
N HIS A 56 10.04 8.71 9.26
CA HIS A 56 9.51 9.85 9.99
C HIS A 56 8.33 9.48 10.86
N ALA A 57 7.35 8.80 10.27
CA ALA A 57 6.10 8.51 10.92
C ALA A 57 5.57 7.14 10.51
N ILE A 58 4.76 6.56 11.39
CA ILE A 58 3.86 5.46 11.04
C ILE A 58 2.43 5.94 11.24
N GLU A 59 1.65 5.89 10.15
CA GLU A 59 0.24 6.22 10.14
C GLU A 59 -0.58 4.94 10.21
N CYS A 60 -1.50 4.89 11.16
CA CYS A 60 -2.37 3.76 11.44
C CYS A 60 -3.82 4.13 11.17
N PHE A 61 -4.50 3.33 10.36
CA PHE A 61 -5.95 3.37 10.20
C PHE A 61 -6.52 2.08 10.79
N ALA A 62 -7.09 2.16 11.98
CA ALA A 62 -7.80 1.04 12.59
C ALA A 62 -9.30 1.24 12.43
N HIS A 63 -9.97 0.26 11.87
CA HIS A 63 -11.36 0.39 11.49
C HIS A 63 -12.19 -0.84 11.85
N CYS A 64 -13.43 -0.63 12.30
CA CYS A 64 -14.35 -1.71 12.60
C CYS A 64 -15.79 -1.35 12.24
N SER A 65 -16.59 -2.37 11.96
CA SER A 65 -18.03 -2.24 11.73
C SER A 65 -18.80 -3.30 12.52
N GLY A 66 -19.97 -2.94 13.03
CA GLY A 66 -20.79 -3.83 13.84
C GLY A 66 -20.23 -4.17 15.22
N MET A 67 -19.13 -3.55 15.62
CA MET A 67 -18.40 -3.75 16.90
C MET A 67 -18.24 -2.42 17.62
N ALA A 68 -17.95 -2.50 18.95
CA ALA A 68 -17.63 -1.30 19.73
C ALA A 68 -16.32 -0.63 19.24
N THR A 69 -16.29 0.69 19.20
CA THR A 69 -15.13 1.50 18.80
C THR A 69 -13.84 1.13 19.55
N LYS A 70 -13.99 0.68 20.80
CA LYS A 70 -12.87 0.20 21.62
C LYS A 70 -12.04 -0.88 20.93
N VAL A 71 -12.67 -1.76 20.13
CA VAL A 71 -11.99 -2.87 19.44
C VAL A 71 -10.94 -2.34 18.44
N ALA A 72 -11.28 -1.29 17.67
CA ALA A 72 -10.34 -0.65 16.76
C ALA A 72 -9.22 0.10 17.52
N LYS A 73 -9.57 0.80 18.62
CA LYS A 73 -8.59 1.47 19.49
C LYS A 73 -7.59 0.51 20.10
N ASP A 74 -8.05 -0.63 20.60
CA ASP A 74 -7.19 -1.66 21.18
C ASP A 74 -6.21 -2.22 20.11
N ALA A 75 -6.69 -2.47 18.88
CA ALA A 75 -5.83 -2.90 17.77
C ALA A 75 -4.75 -1.86 17.44
N ALA A 76 -5.12 -0.57 17.35
CA ALA A 76 -4.17 0.51 17.09
C ALA A 76 -3.11 0.64 18.19
N LEU A 77 -3.52 0.58 19.45
CA LEU A 77 -2.61 0.66 20.61
C LEU A 77 -1.61 -0.50 20.63
N ILE A 78 -2.07 -1.73 20.37
CA ILE A 78 -1.21 -2.92 20.32
C ILE A 78 -0.21 -2.80 19.17
N ALA A 79 -0.65 -2.37 17.98
CA ALA A 79 0.24 -2.15 16.85
C ALA A 79 1.30 -1.08 17.14
N LYS A 80 0.89 0.05 17.76
CA LYS A 80 1.80 1.12 18.20
C LYS A 80 2.91 0.61 19.11
N ASN A 81 2.53 -0.13 20.15
CA ASN A 81 3.49 -0.66 21.12
C ASN A 81 4.44 -1.66 20.46
N THR A 82 3.89 -2.62 19.69
CA THR A 82 4.68 -3.62 18.97
C THR A 82 5.71 -2.97 18.03
N LEU A 83 5.31 -1.94 17.28
CA LEU A 83 6.21 -1.27 16.35
C LEU A 83 7.25 -0.40 17.05
N LYS A 84 6.87 0.29 18.14
CA LYS A 84 7.83 1.08 18.93
C LYS A 84 8.91 0.23 19.60
N GLU A 85 8.55 -0.94 20.10
CA GLU A 85 9.50 -1.90 20.69
C GLU A 85 10.55 -2.39 19.67
N ASN A 86 10.15 -2.54 18.39
CA ASN A 86 11.01 -3.12 17.36
C ASN A 86 11.73 -2.10 16.46
N LEU A 87 11.12 -0.93 16.22
CA LEU A 87 11.64 0.07 15.28
C LEU A 87 12.19 1.34 15.96
N GLY A 88 12.03 1.46 17.27
CA GLY A 88 12.49 2.62 18.03
C GLY A 88 11.57 3.85 17.88
N SER A 89 12.16 5.04 17.75
CA SER A 89 11.42 6.31 17.80
C SER A 89 10.94 6.75 16.42
N PHE A 90 9.63 6.97 16.30
CA PHE A 90 8.96 7.57 15.14
C PHE A 90 7.68 8.28 15.60
N GLU A 91 7.18 9.20 14.78
CA GLU A 91 5.87 9.81 15.00
C GLU A 91 4.76 8.79 14.74
N TRP A 92 3.77 8.72 15.65
CA TRP A 92 2.59 7.87 15.47
C TRP A 92 1.37 8.72 15.18
N VAL A 93 0.79 8.52 14.02
CA VAL A 93 -0.46 9.18 13.60
C VAL A 93 -1.57 8.13 13.55
N GLU A 94 -2.68 8.38 14.23
CA GLU A 94 -3.75 7.40 14.42
C GLU A 94 -5.08 7.92 13.90
N HIS A 95 -5.77 7.08 13.12
CA HIS A 95 -7.12 7.29 12.64
C HIS A 95 -7.98 6.10 13.05
N ILE A 96 -9.06 6.36 13.78
CA ILE A 96 -10.04 5.36 14.21
C ILE A 96 -11.34 5.58 13.46
N GLU A 97 -11.72 4.60 12.66
CA GLU A 97 -12.97 4.60 11.90
C GLU A 97 -13.87 3.46 12.41
N ALA A 98 -14.96 3.79 13.07
CA ALA A 98 -15.85 2.79 13.64
C ALA A 98 -17.30 3.10 13.32
N THR A 99 -18.05 2.07 12.91
CA THR A 99 -19.48 2.11 12.64
C THR A 99 -20.20 1.00 13.43
N PRO A 100 -20.36 1.17 14.77
CA PRO A 100 -20.92 0.15 15.65
C PRO A 100 -22.38 -0.24 15.30
N GLU A 101 -23.11 0.69 14.68
CA GLU A 101 -24.51 0.55 14.27
C GLU A 101 -24.69 -0.39 13.07
N ARG A 102 -23.66 -0.53 12.22
CA ARG A 102 -23.72 -1.33 10.99
C ARG A 102 -23.55 -2.83 11.25
N LYS A 103 -24.60 -3.46 11.79
CA LYS A 103 -24.61 -4.90 12.12
C LYS A 103 -24.70 -5.83 10.91
N GLU A 104 -25.05 -5.31 9.75
CA GLU A 104 -25.12 -6.06 8.50
C GLU A 104 -23.72 -6.44 7.94
N THR A 105 -22.70 -5.73 8.34
CA THR A 105 -21.31 -6.03 7.96
C THR A 105 -20.39 -5.93 9.18
N VAL A 106 -19.98 -7.05 9.72
CA VAL A 106 -19.17 -7.12 10.94
C VAL A 106 -17.73 -7.44 10.59
N GLY A 107 -16.82 -6.62 11.01
CA GLY A 107 -15.40 -6.83 10.75
C GLY A 107 -14.48 -5.81 11.42
N LEU A 108 -13.21 -6.14 11.43
CA LEU A 108 -12.12 -5.35 12.00
C LEU A 108 -10.96 -5.34 11.02
N GLY A 109 -10.31 -4.20 10.83
CA GLY A 109 -9.12 -4.09 10.01
C GLY A 109 -8.14 -3.06 10.55
N ILE A 110 -6.89 -3.20 10.16
CA ILE A 110 -5.83 -2.25 10.45
C ILE A 110 -4.93 -2.11 9.23
N ASP A 111 -4.69 -0.87 8.84
CA ASP A 111 -3.75 -0.49 7.79
C ASP A 111 -2.62 0.33 8.43
N LEU A 112 -1.40 -0.04 8.16
CA LEU A 112 -0.19 0.59 8.68
C LEU A 112 0.65 1.12 7.51
N PHE A 113 1.05 2.40 7.59
CA PHE A 113 1.85 3.06 6.56
C PHE A 113 3.11 3.68 7.18
N ALA A 114 4.27 3.12 6.87
CA ALA A 114 5.55 3.69 7.27
C ALA A 114 5.98 4.77 6.26
N LYS A 115 5.97 6.02 6.72
CA LYS A 115 6.32 7.20 5.91
C LYS A 115 7.81 7.48 6.03
N TYR A 116 8.50 7.32 4.93
CA TYR A 116 9.92 7.62 4.76
C TYR A 116 10.10 8.93 3.97
N THR A 117 11.31 9.50 4.01
CA THR A 117 11.64 10.71 3.24
C THR A 117 11.30 10.56 1.75
N ASN A 118 11.60 9.41 1.17
CA ASN A 118 11.49 9.22 -0.29
C ASN A 118 10.27 8.41 -0.72
N CYS A 119 9.67 7.62 0.18
CA CYS A 119 8.62 6.67 -0.15
C CYS A 119 7.68 6.37 1.01
N ILE A 120 6.72 5.53 0.75
CA ILE A 120 5.80 4.96 1.73
C ILE A 120 5.78 3.44 1.56
N LEU A 121 5.92 2.71 2.67
CA LEU A 121 5.67 1.27 2.73
C LEU A 121 4.40 1.03 3.52
N GLY A 122 3.70 -0.05 3.25
CA GLY A 122 2.52 -0.36 4.02
C GLY A 122 2.26 -1.85 4.14
N ALA A 123 1.53 -2.18 5.18
CA ALA A 123 0.98 -3.51 5.40
C ALA A 123 -0.38 -3.39 6.07
N ASN A 124 -1.16 -4.43 5.94
CA ASN A 124 -2.49 -4.45 6.53
C ASN A 124 -2.87 -5.85 7.03
N ALA A 125 -3.89 -5.88 7.85
CA ALA A 125 -4.59 -7.10 8.21
C ALA A 125 -6.09 -6.80 8.32
N VAL A 126 -6.91 -7.76 7.86
CA VAL A 126 -8.37 -7.71 7.97
C VAL A 126 -8.84 -8.98 8.66
N GLY A 127 -9.69 -8.82 9.66
CA GLY A 127 -10.28 -9.91 10.40
C GLY A 127 -11.80 -10.02 10.15
N ILE A 128 -12.28 -11.24 10.23
CA ILE A 128 -13.71 -11.56 10.26
C ILE A 128 -14.27 -11.45 11.67
N ALA A 129 -15.57 -11.62 11.82
CA ALA A 129 -16.23 -11.68 13.14
C ALA A 129 -15.52 -12.70 14.05
N GLY A 130 -15.20 -12.27 15.28
CA GLY A 130 -14.46 -13.09 16.26
C GLY A 130 -12.94 -12.96 16.22
N THR A 131 -12.37 -12.29 15.23
CA THR A 131 -10.93 -12.00 15.22
C THR A 131 -10.55 -11.08 16.38
N ARG A 132 -9.57 -11.49 17.16
CA ARG A 132 -9.08 -10.69 18.29
C ARG A 132 -8.25 -9.50 17.81
N PRO A 133 -8.45 -8.30 18.37
CA PRO A 133 -7.66 -7.11 18.02
C PRO A 133 -6.16 -7.34 18.11
N GLU A 134 -5.73 -8.09 19.12
CA GLU A 134 -4.32 -8.43 19.33
C GLU A 134 -3.72 -9.24 18.17
N THR A 135 -4.40 -10.30 17.74
CA THR A 135 -3.94 -11.14 16.62
C THR A 135 -3.81 -10.30 15.35
N LEU A 136 -4.83 -9.47 15.07
CA LEU A 136 -4.85 -8.60 13.91
C LEU A 136 -3.70 -7.59 13.91
N ALA A 137 -3.54 -6.89 15.03
CA ALA A 137 -2.50 -5.88 15.20
C ALA A 137 -1.08 -6.46 15.06
N ARG A 138 -0.82 -7.61 15.71
CA ARG A 138 0.47 -8.31 15.60
C ARG A 138 0.75 -8.78 14.16
N THR A 139 -0.27 -9.29 13.47
CA THR A 139 -0.14 -9.71 12.07
C THR A 139 0.23 -8.52 11.18
N ALA A 140 -0.50 -7.41 11.26
CA ALA A 140 -0.21 -6.22 10.46
C ALA A 140 1.17 -5.63 10.79
N SER A 141 1.53 -5.58 12.08
CA SER A 141 2.84 -5.09 12.52
C SER A 141 3.97 -5.95 12.01
N LYS A 142 3.82 -7.29 12.09
CA LYS A 142 4.81 -8.23 11.52
C LYS A 142 4.96 -8.02 10.02
N ASN A 143 3.85 -7.97 9.28
CA ASN A 143 3.89 -7.76 7.83
C ASN A 143 4.60 -6.44 7.47
N LEU A 144 4.36 -5.36 8.24
CA LEU A 144 5.05 -4.09 8.01
C LEU A 144 6.55 -4.19 8.30
N MET A 145 6.94 -4.86 9.39
CA MET A 145 8.35 -5.08 9.73
C MET A 145 9.06 -5.93 8.68
N ASP A 146 8.38 -6.94 8.12
CA ASP A 146 8.92 -7.77 7.03
C ASP A 146 9.18 -6.91 5.77
N GLU A 147 8.28 -5.99 5.41
CA GLU A 147 8.51 -5.04 4.31
C GLU A 147 9.66 -4.06 4.61
N ILE A 148 9.74 -3.53 5.83
CA ILE A 148 10.83 -2.63 6.25
C ILE A 148 12.18 -3.33 6.22
N SER A 149 12.25 -4.59 6.63
CA SER A 149 13.48 -5.40 6.67
C SER A 149 14.11 -5.62 5.29
N MET A 150 13.31 -5.55 4.23
CA MET A 150 13.78 -5.62 2.85
C MET A 150 14.65 -4.43 2.44
N LEU A 151 14.61 -3.32 3.20
CA LEU A 151 15.31 -2.06 2.88
C LEU A 151 15.03 -1.56 1.44
N ALA A 152 13.89 -1.94 0.88
CA ALA A 152 13.44 -1.56 -0.45
C ALA A 152 12.47 -0.37 -0.38
N PRO A 153 12.54 0.60 -1.32
CA PRO A 153 11.71 1.81 -1.27
C PRO A 153 10.27 1.61 -1.73
N ILE A 154 9.89 0.39 -2.04
CA ILE A 154 8.52 0.03 -2.40
C ILE A 154 8.17 -1.33 -1.79
N ASP A 155 6.98 -1.45 -1.22
CA ASP A 155 6.50 -2.72 -0.68
C ASP A 155 6.10 -3.72 -1.79
N SER A 156 6.08 -4.99 -1.43
CA SER A 156 5.87 -6.11 -2.35
C SER A 156 4.56 -6.03 -3.15
N HIS A 157 3.51 -5.43 -2.58
CA HIS A 157 2.22 -5.27 -3.26
C HIS A 157 2.19 -4.08 -4.22
N CYS A 158 2.99 -3.03 -3.98
CA CYS A 158 3.06 -1.89 -4.88
C CYS A 158 3.96 -2.13 -6.08
N VAL A 159 4.91 -3.06 -6.01
CA VAL A 159 5.80 -3.39 -7.14
C VAL A 159 4.99 -3.74 -8.39
N ASP A 160 4.10 -4.72 -8.28
CA ASP A 160 3.31 -5.19 -9.42
C ASP A 160 2.30 -4.16 -9.91
N GLN A 161 1.77 -3.34 -9.00
CA GLN A 161 0.77 -2.33 -9.32
C GLN A 161 1.33 -1.12 -10.09
N LEU A 162 2.63 -0.84 -10.01
CA LEU A 162 3.25 0.26 -10.73
C LEU A 162 3.78 -0.12 -12.11
N ILE A 163 3.97 -1.39 -12.42
CA ILE A 163 4.52 -1.89 -13.69
C ILE A 163 3.79 -1.30 -14.91
N PRO A 164 2.46 -1.36 -15.04
CA PRO A 164 1.77 -0.80 -16.21
C PRO A 164 1.96 0.72 -16.34
N PHE A 165 1.95 1.43 -15.22
CA PHE A 165 2.12 2.89 -15.22
C PHE A 165 3.54 3.32 -15.57
N MET A 166 4.55 2.53 -15.17
CA MET A 166 5.94 2.74 -15.57
C MET A 166 6.11 2.61 -17.08
N ALA A 167 5.44 1.62 -17.69
CA ALA A 167 5.45 1.41 -19.14
C ALA A 167 4.77 2.55 -19.92
N LEU A 168 3.72 3.14 -19.36
CA LEU A 168 2.99 4.25 -19.98
C LEU A 168 3.65 5.62 -19.76
N ALA A 169 4.54 5.74 -18.79
CA ALA A 169 5.19 7.01 -18.43
C ALA A 169 6.14 7.51 -19.54
N LYS A 170 6.38 8.83 -19.59
CA LYS A 170 7.30 9.43 -20.55
C LYS A 170 8.73 9.42 -19.99
N GLY A 171 9.50 8.41 -20.41
CA GLY A 171 10.94 8.28 -20.08
C GLY A 171 11.22 7.16 -19.08
N LYS A 172 12.46 7.12 -18.56
CA LYS A 172 13.00 6.02 -17.81
C LYS A 172 12.52 5.97 -16.36
N SER A 173 11.72 4.95 -16.04
CA SER A 173 11.29 4.59 -14.69
C SER A 173 12.20 3.52 -14.08
N VAL A 174 12.43 3.59 -12.76
CA VAL A 174 13.24 2.63 -12.00
C VAL A 174 12.63 2.45 -10.62
N ILE A 175 12.34 1.21 -10.25
CA ILE A 175 11.95 0.86 -8.88
C ILE A 175 12.81 -0.27 -8.33
N GLU A 176 12.98 -0.34 -7.01
CA GLU A 176 13.64 -1.44 -6.32
C GLU A 176 12.72 -2.01 -5.25
N GLY A 177 12.38 -3.29 -5.36
CA GLY A 177 11.44 -3.98 -4.46
C GLY A 177 11.57 -5.49 -4.52
N ARG A 178 10.68 -6.20 -3.80
CA ARG A 178 10.61 -7.66 -3.88
C ARG A 178 10.01 -8.08 -5.22
N LEU A 179 10.69 -8.98 -5.93
CA LEU A 179 10.17 -9.56 -7.18
C LEU A 179 9.18 -10.68 -6.86
N THR A 180 7.90 -10.35 -6.81
CA THR A 180 6.83 -11.33 -6.59
C THR A 180 6.44 -12.02 -7.90
N LYS A 181 5.75 -13.16 -7.80
CA LYS A 181 5.17 -13.83 -8.98
C LYS A 181 4.18 -12.92 -9.72
N HIS A 182 3.44 -12.09 -8.99
CA HIS A 182 2.54 -11.11 -9.59
C HIS A 182 3.31 -10.05 -10.39
N ALA A 183 4.42 -9.54 -9.86
CA ALA A 183 5.27 -8.60 -10.58
C ALA A 183 5.82 -9.20 -11.89
N VAL A 184 6.30 -10.44 -11.86
CA VAL A 184 6.77 -11.16 -13.05
C VAL A 184 5.65 -11.32 -14.09
N THR A 185 4.45 -11.71 -13.65
CA THR A 185 3.30 -11.82 -14.54
C THR A 185 2.90 -10.47 -15.13
N ASN A 186 2.88 -9.41 -14.33
CA ASN A 186 2.53 -8.07 -14.80
C ASN A 186 3.56 -7.52 -15.79
N ILE A 187 4.86 -7.77 -15.58
CA ILE A 187 5.91 -7.45 -16.56
C ILE A 187 5.60 -8.15 -17.88
N TYR A 188 5.45 -9.49 -17.84
CA TYR A 188 5.18 -10.27 -19.05
C TYR A 188 3.94 -9.79 -19.82
N ILE A 189 2.82 -9.56 -19.12
CA ILE A 189 1.59 -9.09 -19.75
C ILE A 189 1.76 -7.68 -20.31
N THR A 190 2.43 -6.80 -19.57
CA THR A 190 2.66 -5.42 -20.01
C THR A 190 3.51 -5.38 -21.29
N GLU A 191 4.58 -6.17 -21.37
CA GLU A 191 5.43 -6.30 -22.57
C GLU A 191 4.66 -6.88 -23.77
N LYS A 192 3.70 -7.79 -23.52
CA LYS A 192 2.85 -8.36 -24.59
C LYS A 192 1.82 -7.37 -25.12
N LEU A 193 1.36 -6.44 -24.31
CA LEU A 193 0.33 -5.46 -24.70
C LEU A 193 0.92 -4.14 -25.18
N LEU A 194 2.13 -3.80 -24.74
CA LEU A 194 2.80 -2.54 -25.04
C LEU A 194 4.17 -2.83 -25.67
N ASP A 195 4.61 -1.96 -26.56
CA ASP A 195 5.95 -2.05 -27.17
C ASP A 195 7.02 -1.50 -26.21
N VAL A 196 7.27 -2.22 -25.13
CA VAL A 196 8.27 -1.90 -24.08
C VAL A 196 9.03 -3.14 -23.67
N GLU A 197 10.22 -2.96 -23.14
CA GLU A 197 11.06 -4.02 -22.57
C GLU A 197 11.48 -3.64 -21.15
N PHE A 198 11.18 -4.50 -20.18
CA PHE A 198 11.62 -4.35 -18.79
C PHE A 198 12.98 -5.03 -18.57
N LYS A 199 13.90 -4.29 -17.96
CA LYS A 199 15.19 -4.85 -17.48
C LYS A 199 15.07 -5.13 -15.99
N VAL A 200 15.21 -6.41 -15.61
CA VAL A 200 15.12 -6.87 -14.23
C VAL A 200 16.47 -7.41 -13.79
N GLU A 201 17.05 -6.73 -12.81
CA GLU A 201 18.29 -7.13 -12.16
C GLU A 201 17.97 -7.63 -10.75
N THR A 202 18.25 -8.89 -10.45
CA THR A 202 17.92 -9.52 -9.15
C THR A 202 19.16 -9.63 -8.26
N ASN A 203 18.97 -9.35 -6.98
CA ASN A 203 19.93 -9.62 -5.92
C ASN A 203 19.19 -10.22 -4.74
N ASN A 204 19.25 -11.55 -4.59
CA ASN A 204 18.43 -12.36 -3.70
C ASN A 204 16.91 -12.12 -3.97
N GLU A 205 16.14 -11.76 -2.93
CA GLU A 205 14.71 -11.47 -3.04
C GLU A 205 14.40 -10.06 -3.58
N ARG A 206 15.41 -9.19 -3.65
CA ARG A 206 15.26 -7.81 -4.12
C ARG A 206 15.60 -7.72 -5.61
N ALA A 207 14.79 -6.99 -6.35
CA ALA A 207 15.02 -6.73 -7.76
C ALA A 207 15.00 -5.23 -8.05
N ARG A 208 15.83 -4.82 -9.00
CA ARG A 208 15.73 -3.53 -9.67
C ARG A 208 15.02 -3.73 -11.00
N ILE A 209 13.91 -3.03 -11.19
CA ILE A 209 13.06 -3.10 -12.37
C ILE A 209 13.13 -1.76 -13.09
N ASN A 210 13.52 -1.79 -14.35
CA ASN A 210 13.68 -0.60 -15.19
C ASN A 210 12.84 -0.74 -16.45
N VAL A 211 12.33 0.37 -16.97
CA VAL A 211 11.70 0.44 -18.29
C VAL A 211 11.82 1.86 -18.84
N ASP A 212 12.04 1.97 -20.13
CA ASP A 212 11.83 3.22 -20.87
C ASP A 212 10.38 3.22 -21.36
N GLY A 213 9.55 4.04 -20.71
CA GLY A 213 8.12 4.08 -20.99
C GLY A 213 7.79 4.83 -22.27
N LEU A 214 6.65 4.47 -22.86
CA LEU A 214 6.19 4.95 -24.18
C LEU A 214 5.88 6.45 -24.23
N GLY A 215 5.64 7.10 -23.09
CA GLY A 215 5.13 8.46 -23.06
C GLY A 215 3.73 8.57 -23.63
N PHE A 216 2.87 7.62 -23.27
CA PHE A 216 1.51 7.53 -23.78
C PHE A 216 0.73 8.84 -23.58
N THR A 217 0.11 9.30 -24.67
CA THR A 217 -0.80 10.47 -24.74
C THR A 217 -2.07 10.06 -25.45
N ILE A 218 -3.18 10.71 -25.14
CA ILE A 218 -4.46 10.55 -25.85
C ILE A 218 -4.53 11.61 -26.96
#